data_642c1a23d2620871f7b9aa0e2868c5d3
#
_entry.id   642c1a23d2620871f7b9aa0e2868c5d3
#
_cell.length_a   1.000
_cell.length_b   1.000
_cell.length_c   1.000
_cell.angle_alpha   90.00
_cell.angle_beta   90.00
_cell.angle_gamma   90.00
#
_symmetry.space_group_name_H-M   'P 1'
#
loop_
_entity.id
_entity.type
_entity.pdbx_description
1 polymer ?
#
loop_
_entity_poly.entity_id
_entity_poly.type
_entity_poly.pdbx_seq_one_letter_code
_entity_poly.pdbx_strand_id
1 'polypeptide(L)'
;RLDNYLVTLLKGVPRSAIYRMIRTGQVRINGSRAQAASRLEEGDEVRIPPARTRPDEPVNVAEDVRRQLRQAILFESRDLLVLDKPAGMAVHAGSGLTWGVIDALRQDRPGEYLELAHRLDRETSGCLVLARNGQALGQLSAQFRDGTVRKRYLCLMDGLLPEAVVDVDAPLARMAGESRGPVTVQDAGKASLTRFRLLQSFGDCCYVEAELFTGRTHQIRAHARHI
;
A
#
# COMPACT_ATOMS: atom_id res chain seq x y z
N ARG A 1 -11.15 16.77 12.46
CA ARG A 1 -10.30 15.83 13.22
C ARG A 1 -8.87 16.31 13.20
N LEU A 2 -8.16 16.14 14.32
CA LEU A 2 -6.78 16.57 14.51
C LEU A 2 -5.81 15.97 13.49
N ASP A 3 -5.93 14.67 13.23
CA ASP A 3 -5.06 13.98 12.24
C ASP A 3 -5.19 14.60 10.83
N ASN A 4 -6.41 14.83 10.35
CA ASN A 4 -6.65 15.45 9.05
C ASN A 4 -6.14 16.90 9.00
N TYR A 5 -6.38 17.66 10.06
CA TYR A 5 -5.89 19.03 10.19
C TYR A 5 -4.37 19.09 10.08
N LEU A 6 -3.67 18.22 10.83
CA LEU A 6 -2.21 18.19 10.83
C LEU A 6 -1.64 17.71 9.49
N VAL A 7 -2.28 16.73 8.82
CA VAL A 7 -1.86 16.29 7.48
C VAL A 7 -1.98 17.42 6.46
N THR A 8 -3.03 18.26 6.58
CA THR A 8 -3.21 19.40 5.69
C THR A 8 -2.22 20.53 6.00
N LEU A 9 -1.97 20.79 7.27
CA LEU A 9 -1.10 21.88 7.70
C LEU A 9 0.39 21.56 7.52
N LEU A 10 0.81 20.33 7.84
CA LEU A 10 2.19 19.87 7.79
C LEU A 10 2.48 19.15 6.46
N LYS A 11 2.31 19.87 5.35
CA LYS A 11 2.66 19.35 4.01
C LYS A 11 4.13 18.92 4.02
N GLY A 12 4.42 17.74 3.42
CA GLY A 12 5.77 17.18 3.38
C GLY A 12 6.20 16.40 4.63
N VAL A 13 5.42 16.41 5.73
CA VAL A 13 5.67 15.55 6.90
C VAL A 13 4.99 14.20 6.72
N PRO A 14 5.72 13.07 6.80
CA PRO A 14 5.12 11.74 6.68
C PRO A 14 4.00 11.52 7.70
N ARG A 15 2.88 10.94 7.28
CA ARG A 15 1.74 10.65 8.19
C ARG A 15 2.18 9.87 9.43
N SER A 16 3.09 8.91 9.30
CA SER A 16 3.65 8.15 10.42
C SER A 16 4.35 9.04 11.45
N ALA A 17 5.02 10.11 11.02
CA ALA A 17 5.63 11.10 11.91
C ALA A 17 4.56 11.93 12.62
N ILE A 18 3.50 12.35 11.91
CA ILE A 18 2.35 13.07 12.50
C ILE A 18 1.69 12.22 13.60
N TYR A 19 1.36 10.96 13.28
CA TYR A 19 0.77 10.05 14.29
C TYR A 19 1.71 9.77 15.46
N ARG A 20 3.03 9.71 15.22
CA ARG A 20 4.02 9.60 16.30
C ARG A 20 4.00 10.82 17.19
N MET A 21 4.00 12.04 16.64
CA MET A 21 3.94 13.29 17.41
C MET A 21 2.69 13.37 18.27
N ILE A 22 1.53 12.95 17.76
CA ILE A 22 0.28 12.88 18.53
C ILE A 22 0.42 11.85 19.66
N ARG A 23 0.84 10.62 19.33
CA ARG A 23 0.95 9.53 20.30
C ARG A 23 1.93 9.82 21.42
N THR A 24 3.04 10.50 21.14
CA THR A 24 4.05 10.88 22.15
C THR A 24 3.68 12.15 22.91
N GLY A 25 2.52 12.78 22.62
CA GLY A 25 2.03 13.96 23.29
C GLY A 25 2.79 15.24 22.95
N GLN A 26 3.52 15.25 21.84
CA GLN A 26 4.19 16.46 21.34
C GLN A 26 3.18 17.44 20.72
N VAL A 27 2.09 16.92 20.14
CA VAL A 27 0.94 17.69 19.71
C VAL A 27 -0.05 17.78 20.88
N ARG A 28 -0.55 18.98 21.15
CA ARG A 28 -1.52 19.25 22.23
C ARG A 28 -2.63 20.16 21.73
N ILE A 29 -3.83 20.01 22.29
CA ILE A 29 -4.98 20.91 22.08
C ILE A 29 -5.21 21.59 23.42
N ASN A 30 -5.21 22.93 23.47
CA ASN A 30 -5.41 23.72 24.66
C ASN A 30 -4.54 23.26 25.85
N GLY A 31 -3.26 22.94 25.56
CA GLY A 31 -2.30 22.43 26.54
C GLY A 31 -2.46 20.95 26.93
N SER A 32 -3.57 20.31 26.57
CA SER A 32 -3.89 18.92 26.94
C SER A 32 -3.44 17.91 25.89
N ARG A 33 -3.23 16.67 26.33
CA ARG A 33 -2.88 15.56 25.43
C ARG A 33 -4.07 15.23 24.52
N ALA A 34 -3.82 15.10 23.22
CA ALA A 34 -4.84 14.86 22.21
C ALA A 34 -4.67 13.49 21.55
N GLN A 35 -5.76 12.97 20.99
CA GLN A 35 -5.76 11.76 20.16
C GLN A 35 -5.93 12.15 18.69
N ALA A 36 -5.53 11.28 17.77
CA ALA A 36 -5.66 11.51 16.32
C ALA A 36 -7.11 11.80 15.90
N ALA A 37 -8.07 11.14 16.55
CA ALA A 37 -9.50 11.30 16.30
C ALA A 37 -10.14 12.52 16.98
N SER A 38 -9.44 13.25 17.85
CA SER A 38 -9.96 14.44 18.53
C SER A 38 -10.54 15.42 17.52
N ARG A 39 -11.73 15.94 17.77
CA ARG A 39 -12.34 17.00 16.97
C ARG A 39 -11.78 18.33 17.42
N LEU A 40 -11.50 19.19 16.47
CA LEU A 40 -11.11 20.57 16.70
C LEU A 40 -12.35 21.44 16.58
N GLU A 41 -12.44 22.44 17.45
CA GLU A 41 -13.46 23.50 17.45
C GLU A 41 -12.81 24.83 17.07
N GLU A 42 -13.60 25.79 16.68
CA GLU A 42 -13.10 27.13 16.40
C GLU A 42 -12.60 27.78 17.71
N GLY A 43 -11.39 28.33 17.67
CA GLY A 43 -10.72 28.87 18.84
C GLY A 43 -9.76 27.91 19.55
N ASP A 44 -9.72 26.63 19.17
CA ASP A 44 -8.76 25.71 19.77
C ASP A 44 -7.30 26.07 19.42
N GLU A 45 -6.46 26.14 20.46
CA GLU A 45 -5.02 26.29 20.29
C GLU A 45 -4.33 24.96 20.13
N VAL A 46 -3.79 24.71 18.91
CA VAL A 46 -3.08 23.47 18.59
C VAL A 46 -1.57 23.70 18.63
N ARG A 47 -0.92 23.23 19.71
CA ARG A 47 0.53 23.23 19.81
C ARG A 47 1.12 22.12 18.92
N ILE A 48 2.00 22.51 18.00
CA ILE A 48 2.70 21.61 17.08
C ILE A 48 4.22 21.75 17.34
N PRO A 49 4.95 20.65 17.55
CA PRO A 49 6.41 20.71 17.67
C PRO A 49 7.03 21.10 16.33
N PRO A 50 8.26 21.64 16.33
CA PRO A 50 9.01 21.87 15.10
C PRO A 50 9.09 20.57 14.31
N ALA A 51 8.36 20.49 13.22
CA ALA A 51 8.43 19.36 12.30
C ALA A 51 9.48 19.68 11.23
N ARG A 52 10.47 18.80 11.06
CA ARG A 52 11.34 18.88 9.89
C ARG A 52 10.50 18.46 8.68
N THR A 53 9.96 19.43 7.98
CA THR A 53 9.54 19.21 6.60
C THR A 53 10.83 18.95 5.83
N ARG A 54 10.95 17.80 5.19
CA ARG A 54 11.85 17.76 4.04
C ARG A 54 11.29 18.80 3.08
N PRO A 55 12.11 19.76 2.59
CA PRO A 55 11.68 20.54 1.45
C PRO A 55 11.19 19.52 0.42
N ASP A 56 10.06 19.79 -0.23
CA ASP A 56 9.67 19.08 -1.45
C ASP A 56 10.77 19.40 -2.50
N GLU A 57 11.93 18.77 -2.36
CA GLU A 57 12.84 18.69 -3.50
C GLU A 57 12.01 17.97 -4.56
N PRO A 58 11.79 18.61 -5.70
CA PRO A 58 10.99 18.01 -6.74
C PRO A 58 11.60 16.64 -7.04
N VAL A 59 10.82 15.61 -6.78
CA VAL A 59 11.23 14.23 -7.06
C VAL A 59 11.53 14.19 -8.55
N ASN A 60 12.80 14.09 -8.91
CA ASN A 60 13.19 13.99 -10.31
C ASN A 60 13.33 12.50 -10.66
N VAL A 61 12.31 11.95 -11.29
CA VAL A 61 12.33 10.58 -11.83
C VAL A 61 12.85 10.64 -13.26
N ALA A 62 13.83 9.80 -13.56
CA ALA A 62 14.45 9.73 -14.88
C ALA A 62 13.41 9.53 -16.00
N GLU A 63 13.65 10.16 -17.17
CA GLU A 63 12.69 10.16 -18.28
C GLU A 63 12.43 8.77 -18.87
N ASP A 64 13.44 7.91 -18.89
CA ASP A 64 13.30 6.52 -19.34
C ASP A 64 12.33 5.72 -18.46
N VAL A 65 12.38 5.91 -17.14
CA VAL A 65 11.46 5.30 -16.18
C VAL A 65 10.04 5.84 -16.41
N ARG A 66 9.87 7.14 -16.57
CA ARG A 66 8.57 7.76 -16.82
C ARG A 66 7.98 7.28 -18.15
N ARG A 67 8.80 7.18 -19.19
CA ARG A 67 8.40 6.63 -20.49
C ARG A 67 7.97 5.16 -20.36
N GLN A 68 8.70 4.34 -19.61
CA GLN A 68 8.32 2.95 -19.34
C GLN A 68 6.94 2.88 -18.67
N LEU A 69 6.68 3.72 -17.68
CA LEU A 69 5.38 3.76 -16.99
C LEU A 69 4.24 4.24 -17.91
N ARG A 70 4.50 5.20 -18.80
CA ARG A 70 3.49 5.63 -19.81
C ARG A 70 3.12 4.47 -20.73
N GLN A 71 4.11 3.70 -21.19
CA GLN A 71 3.89 2.53 -22.07
C GLN A 71 3.19 1.37 -21.35
N ALA A 72 3.28 1.32 -20.03
CA ALA A 72 2.65 0.30 -19.20
C ALA A 72 1.17 0.62 -18.84
N ILE A 73 0.60 1.73 -19.31
CA ILE A 73 -0.80 2.05 -19.08
C ILE A 73 -1.67 1.11 -19.90
N LEU A 74 -2.48 0.30 -19.21
CA LEU A 74 -3.41 -0.65 -19.81
C LEU A 74 -4.77 -0.04 -20.11
N PHE A 75 -5.21 0.90 -19.27
CA PHE A 75 -6.51 1.53 -19.38
C PHE A 75 -6.49 2.92 -18.75
N GLU A 76 -7.15 3.87 -19.40
CA GLU A 76 -7.32 5.21 -18.90
C GLU A 76 -8.72 5.72 -19.20
N SER A 77 -9.38 6.29 -18.19
CA SER A 77 -10.68 6.95 -18.30
C SER A 77 -10.66 8.26 -17.50
N ARG A 78 -11.81 8.95 -17.46
CA ARG A 78 -12.00 10.12 -16.61
C ARG A 78 -11.75 9.81 -15.12
N ASP A 79 -12.10 8.61 -14.66
CA ASP A 79 -12.16 8.25 -13.27
C ASP A 79 -11.00 7.36 -12.82
N LEU A 80 -10.45 6.55 -13.74
CA LEU A 80 -9.48 5.50 -13.44
C LEU A 80 -8.29 5.53 -14.39
N LEU A 81 -7.14 5.15 -13.85
CA LEU A 81 -5.96 4.76 -14.60
C LEU A 81 -5.52 3.38 -14.11
N VAL A 82 -5.31 2.44 -15.02
CA VAL A 82 -4.80 1.09 -14.72
C VAL A 82 -3.45 0.92 -15.39
N LEU A 83 -2.47 0.55 -14.60
CA LEU A 83 -1.08 0.37 -15.02
C LEU A 83 -0.68 -1.10 -14.87
N ASP A 84 0.02 -1.66 -15.85
CA ASP A 84 0.81 -2.87 -15.67
C ASP A 84 2.12 -2.50 -14.96
N LYS A 85 2.10 -2.53 -13.62
CA LYS A 85 3.26 -2.11 -12.84
C LYS A 85 4.45 -3.04 -13.10
N PRO A 86 5.60 -2.54 -13.54
CA PRO A 86 6.80 -3.37 -13.64
C PRO A 86 7.24 -3.91 -12.27
N ALA A 87 7.84 -5.11 -12.26
CA ALA A 87 8.55 -5.61 -11.08
C ALA A 87 9.74 -4.70 -10.73
N GLY A 88 10.16 -4.69 -9.47
CA GLY A 88 11.28 -3.88 -8.98
C GLY A 88 10.91 -2.43 -8.61
N MET A 89 9.73 -1.94 -9.00
CA MET A 89 9.27 -0.58 -8.71
C MET A 89 8.31 -0.55 -7.51
N ALA A 90 8.61 0.26 -6.51
CA ALA A 90 7.69 0.51 -5.40
C ALA A 90 6.53 1.40 -5.85
N VAL A 91 5.33 1.21 -5.28
CA VAL A 91 4.16 2.03 -5.65
C VAL A 91 4.23 3.45 -5.11
N HIS A 92 4.89 3.67 -3.97
CA HIS A 92 5.10 4.98 -3.33
C HIS A 92 6.49 5.06 -2.71
N ALA A 93 6.99 6.26 -2.51
CA ALA A 93 8.21 6.52 -1.78
C ALA A 93 8.14 5.99 -0.35
N GLY A 94 9.24 5.54 0.21
CA GLY A 94 9.36 5.08 1.60
C GLY A 94 10.62 4.25 1.83
N SER A 95 10.98 4.06 3.10
CA SER A 95 12.08 3.15 3.52
C SER A 95 13.37 3.25 2.71
N GLY A 96 13.84 4.47 2.41
CA GLY A 96 15.08 4.70 1.65
C GLY A 96 14.88 4.89 0.14
N LEU A 97 13.65 4.85 -0.34
CA LEU A 97 13.31 5.20 -1.72
C LEU A 97 12.90 6.67 -1.81
N THR A 98 13.46 7.39 -2.76
CA THR A 98 13.15 8.80 -3.01
C THR A 98 11.84 8.99 -3.75
N TRP A 99 11.40 7.99 -4.53
CA TRP A 99 10.18 8.02 -5.34
C TRP A 99 9.53 6.64 -5.47
N GLY A 100 8.28 6.60 -5.89
CA GLY A 100 7.54 5.43 -6.32
C GLY A 100 6.78 5.69 -7.62
N VAL A 101 6.04 4.69 -8.09
CA VAL A 101 5.25 4.77 -9.33
C VAL A 101 4.30 5.98 -9.33
N ILE A 102 3.65 6.26 -8.20
CA ILE A 102 2.73 7.41 -8.10
C ILE A 102 3.44 8.75 -8.28
N ASP A 103 4.67 8.87 -7.76
CA ASP A 103 5.44 10.11 -7.87
C ASP A 103 5.89 10.35 -9.32
N ALA A 104 6.33 9.29 -10.01
CA ALA A 104 6.70 9.33 -11.42
C ALA A 104 5.51 9.72 -12.32
N LEU A 105 4.34 9.13 -12.07
CA LEU A 105 3.13 9.45 -12.84
C LEU A 105 2.66 10.89 -12.59
N ARG A 106 2.74 11.38 -11.35
CA ARG A 106 2.41 12.78 -11.02
C ARG A 106 3.37 13.78 -11.66
N GLN A 107 4.65 13.42 -11.79
CA GLN A 107 5.63 14.25 -12.48
C GLN A 107 5.32 14.38 -13.98
N ASP A 108 4.79 13.32 -14.60
CA ASP A 108 4.36 13.34 -16.01
C ASP A 108 3.04 14.06 -16.23
N ARG A 109 2.22 14.21 -15.20
CA ARG A 109 0.85 14.70 -15.23
C ARG A 109 0.63 15.81 -14.20
N PRO A 110 1.34 16.93 -14.33
CA PRO A 110 1.28 18.02 -13.36
C PRO A 110 -0.16 18.58 -13.27
N GLY A 111 -0.67 18.69 -12.06
CA GLY A 111 -2.02 19.20 -11.79
C GLY A 111 -3.13 18.16 -11.91
N GLU A 112 -2.88 16.96 -12.41
CA GLU A 112 -3.86 15.88 -12.39
C GLU A 112 -4.01 15.28 -10.99
N TYR A 113 -5.25 14.97 -10.61
CA TYR A 113 -5.51 14.18 -9.42
C TYR A 113 -5.19 12.72 -9.71
N LEU A 114 -4.19 12.18 -9.03
CA LEU A 114 -3.83 10.76 -9.07
C LEU A 114 -3.61 10.24 -7.65
N GLU A 115 -4.37 9.20 -7.27
CA GLU A 115 -4.24 8.53 -5.96
C GLU A 115 -4.29 7.02 -6.11
N LEU A 116 -3.47 6.34 -5.31
CA LEU A 116 -3.43 4.88 -5.26
C LEU A 116 -4.68 4.33 -4.58
N ALA A 117 -5.42 3.47 -5.27
CA ALA A 117 -6.55 2.75 -4.68
C ALA A 117 -6.09 1.55 -3.84
N HIS A 118 -4.97 0.95 -4.20
CA HIS A 118 -4.34 -0.17 -3.51
C HIS A 118 -2.82 -0.16 -3.74
N ARG A 119 -2.15 -1.18 -3.26
CA ARG A 119 -0.72 -1.33 -3.46
C ARG A 119 -0.36 -2.74 -3.92
N LEU A 120 0.72 -2.82 -4.69
CA LEU A 120 1.48 -4.04 -4.96
C LEU A 120 2.84 -3.95 -4.26
N ASP A 121 3.43 -5.07 -3.93
CA ASP A 121 4.79 -5.11 -3.42
C ASP A 121 5.79 -4.68 -4.51
N ARG A 122 6.97 -4.27 -4.11
CA ARG A 122 8.01 -3.78 -5.04
C ARG A 122 8.29 -4.78 -6.17
N GLU A 123 8.50 -6.04 -5.81
CA GLU A 123 8.87 -7.11 -6.76
C GLU A 123 7.65 -7.75 -7.46
N THR A 124 6.43 -7.34 -7.10
CA THR A 124 5.20 -7.81 -7.75
C THR A 124 4.89 -6.92 -8.95
N SER A 125 4.72 -7.54 -10.12
CA SER A 125 4.21 -6.88 -11.33
C SER A 125 2.69 -7.01 -11.46
N GLY A 126 2.12 -6.29 -12.42
CA GLY A 126 0.71 -6.42 -12.82
C GLY A 126 -0.17 -5.24 -12.46
N CYS A 127 -1.49 -5.45 -12.49
CA CYS A 127 -2.50 -4.39 -12.45
C CYS A 127 -2.43 -3.54 -11.18
N LEU A 128 -2.08 -2.25 -11.35
CA LEU A 128 -2.13 -1.22 -10.32
C LEU A 128 -3.20 -0.20 -10.71
N VAL A 129 -4.21 -0.04 -9.85
CA VAL A 129 -5.35 0.86 -10.10
C VAL A 129 -5.15 2.16 -9.33
N LEU A 130 -5.25 3.27 -10.07
CA LEU A 130 -5.22 4.62 -9.53
C LEU A 130 -6.55 5.31 -9.79
N ALA A 131 -6.99 6.11 -8.84
CA ALA A 131 -8.14 7.00 -8.99
C ALA A 131 -7.70 8.35 -9.57
N ARG A 132 -8.48 8.89 -10.50
CA ARG A 132 -8.26 10.21 -11.12
C ARG A 132 -9.16 11.31 -10.55
N ASN A 133 -9.95 11.00 -9.55
CA ASN A 133 -10.71 11.96 -8.74
C ASN A 133 -11.07 11.38 -7.38
N GLY A 134 -11.52 12.23 -6.46
CA GLY A 134 -11.83 11.84 -5.09
C GLY A 134 -13.04 10.91 -4.96
N GLN A 135 -14.04 11.01 -5.87
CA GLN A 135 -15.20 10.14 -5.88
C GLN A 135 -14.79 8.71 -6.25
N ALA A 136 -14.01 8.54 -7.31
CA ALA A 136 -13.47 7.24 -7.72
C ALA A 136 -12.59 6.62 -6.61
N LEU A 137 -11.74 7.42 -5.95
CA LEU A 137 -10.94 6.94 -4.81
C LEU A 137 -11.82 6.40 -3.69
N GLY A 138 -12.89 7.12 -3.35
CA GLY A 138 -13.85 6.69 -2.31
C GLY A 138 -14.51 5.36 -2.66
N GLN A 139 -14.99 5.21 -3.90
CA GLN A 139 -15.63 3.99 -4.39
C GLN A 139 -14.67 2.80 -4.43
N LEU A 140 -13.47 2.98 -4.99
CA LEU A 140 -12.45 1.93 -5.03
C LEU A 140 -12.02 1.52 -3.62
N SER A 141 -11.79 2.47 -2.72
CA SER A 141 -11.42 2.20 -1.34
C SER A 141 -12.49 1.39 -0.61
N ALA A 142 -13.78 1.64 -0.89
CA ALA A 142 -14.88 0.85 -0.36
C ALA A 142 -14.84 -0.59 -0.92
N GLN A 143 -14.71 -0.76 -2.24
CA GLN A 143 -14.66 -2.07 -2.88
C GLN A 143 -13.48 -2.92 -2.38
N PHE A 144 -12.29 -2.32 -2.22
CA PHE A 144 -11.12 -3.03 -1.66
C PHE A 144 -11.32 -3.42 -0.19
N ARG A 145 -11.93 -2.55 0.62
CA ARG A 145 -12.23 -2.81 2.02
C ARG A 145 -13.29 -3.89 2.19
N ASP A 146 -14.35 -3.84 1.36
CA ASP A 146 -15.50 -4.73 1.43
C ASP A 146 -15.23 -6.07 0.72
N GLY A 147 -14.02 -6.24 0.14
CA GLY A 147 -13.57 -7.49 -0.47
C GLY A 147 -14.24 -7.82 -1.81
N THR A 148 -14.94 -6.88 -2.45
CA THR A 148 -15.64 -7.10 -3.72
C THR A 148 -14.70 -7.12 -4.93
N VAL A 149 -13.46 -6.60 -4.77
CA VAL A 149 -12.42 -6.68 -5.81
C VAL A 149 -11.81 -8.07 -5.81
N ARG A 150 -11.92 -8.78 -6.92
CA ARG A 150 -11.21 -10.06 -7.13
C ARG A 150 -9.73 -9.79 -7.40
N LYS A 151 -8.86 -10.45 -6.65
CA LYS A 151 -7.41 -10.30 -6.74
C LYS A 151 -6.79 -11.64 -7.04
N ARG A 152 -6.28 -11.81 -8.25
CA ARG A 152 -5.62 -13.03 -8.70
C ARG A 152 -4.18 -12.72 -9.10
N TYR A 153 -3.30 -13.62 -8.70
CA TYR A 153 -1.87 -13.54 -8.96
C TYR A 153 -1.39 -14.84 -9.54
N LEU A 154 -0.42 -14.76 -10.42
CA LEU A 154 0.29 -15.92 -10.96
C LEU A 154 1.64 -16.00 -10.24
N CYS A 155 1.97 -17.17 -9.72
CA CYS A 155 3.17 -17.39 -8.92
C CYS A 155 3.85 -18.69 -9.36
N LEU A 156 5.18 -18.66 -9.42
CA LEU A 156 5.98 -19.86 -9.40
C LEU A 156 6.36 -20.14 -7.94
N MET A 157 6.10 -21.34 -7.45
CA MET A 157 6.39 -21.79 -6.11
C MET A 157 7.43 -22.89 -6.14
N ASP A 158 8.38 -22.83 -5.23
CA ASP A 158 9.28 -23.94 -4.91
C ASP A 158 8.50 -24.99 -4.13
N GLY A 159 8.64 -26.25 -4.50
CA GLY A 159 7.80 -27.35 -3.99
C GLY A 159 6.52 -27.57 -4.82
N LEU A 160 5.73 -28.54 -4.39
CA LEU A 160 4.49 -28.95 -5.05
C LEU A 160 3.30 -28.68 -4.11
N LEU A 161 2.17 -28.26 -4.67
CA LEU A 161 0.94 -28.23 -3.91
C LEU A 161 0.49 -29.66 -3.53
N PRO A 162 -0.01 -29.87 -2.31
CA PRO A 162 -0.51 -31.17 -1.88
C PRO A 162 -1.76 -31.61 -2.66
N GLU A 163 -2.54 -30.65 -3.15
CA GLU A 163 -3.77 -30.87 -3.92
C GLU A 163 -3.90 -29.85 -5.04
N ALA A 164 -4.79 -30.12 -6.03
CA ALA A 164 -5.03 -29.21 -7.15
C ALA A 164 -5.57 -27.83 -6.71
N VAL A 165 -6.25 -27.77 -5.57
CA VAL A 165 -6.73 -26.52 -4.95
C VAL A 165 -6.48 -26.60 -3.45
N VAL A 166 -5.80 -25.59 -2.92
CA VAL A 166 -5.48 -25.48 -1.49
C VAL A 166 -5.95 -24.13 -0.95
N ASP A 167 -6.80 -24.15 0.05
CA ASP A 167 -7.19 -22.95 0.80
C ASP A 167 -6.33 -22.83 2.05
N VAL A 168 -5.60 -21.72 2.16
CA VAL A 168 -4.78 -21.40 3.32
C VAL A 168 -5.48 -20.31 4.11
N ASP A 169 -6.21 -20.72 5.15
CA ASP A 169 -6.84 -19.84 6.14
C ASP A 169 -5.95 -19.79 7.38
N ALA A 170 -4.99 -18.88 7.37
CA ALA A 170 -3.97 -18.80 8.40
C ALA A 170 -3.64 -17.33 8.72
N PRO A 171 -3.75 -16.91 10.01
CA PRO A 171 -3.54 -15.51 10.37
C PRO A 171 -2.08 -15.12 10.23
N LEU A 172 -1.86 -13.87 9.79
CA LEU A 172 -0.54 -13.34 9.50
C LEU A 172 -0.16 -12.19 10.43
N ALA A 173 1.06 -12.27 10.97
CA ALA A 173 1.68 -11.19 11.73
C ALA A 173 3.16 -11.01 11.36
N ARG A 174 3.71 -9.85 11.72
CA ARG A 174 5.17 -9.67 11.73
C ARG A 174 5.75 -10.25 13.02
N MET A 175 6.96 -10.71 12.96
CA MET A 175 7.68 -11.17 14.16
C MET A 175 7.74 -10.04 15.21
N ALA A 176 7.49 -10.39 16.45
CA ALA A 176 7.48 -9.44 17.56
C ALA A 176 8.83 -8.71 17.67
N GLY A 177 8.77 -7.39 17.87
CA GLY A 177 9.96 -6.54 17.98
C GLY A 177 10.54 -6.04 16.64
N GLU A 178 10.11 -6.56 15.49
CA GLU A 178 10.63 -6.16 14.19
C GLU A 178 9.64 -5.33 13.38
N SER A 179 9.85 -4.03 13.30
CA SER A 179 9.01 -3.14 12.46
C SER A 179 9.14 -3.43 10.94
N ARG A 180 10.21 -4.13 10.53
CA ARG A 180 10.54 -4.49 9.13
C ARG A 180 10.78 -5.98 8.91
N GLY A 181 10.51 -6.82 9.91
CA GLY A 181 10.70 -8.27 9.82
C GLY A 181 9.76 -8.97 8.84
N PRO A 182 10.05 -10.26 8.56
CA PRO A 182 9.21 -11.07 7.70
C PRO A 182 7.80 -11.22 8.29
N VAL A 183 6.82 -11.33 7.39
CA VAL A 183 5.45 -11.71 7.75
C VAL A 183 5.38 -13.23 7.73
N THR A 184 4.83 -13.80 8.80
CA THR A 184 4.68 -15.25 8.97
C THR A 184 3.29 -15.59 9.52
N VAL A 185 2.91 -16.86 9.43
CA VAL A 185 1.70 -17.37 10.06
C VAL A 185 1.91 -17.36 11.59
N GLN A 186 0.96 -16.77 12.31
CA GLN A 186 0.96 -16.67 13.77
C GLN A 186 -0.48 -16.58 14.28
N ASP A 187 -0.87 -17.32 15.31
CA ASP A 187 -2.23 -17.38 15.84
C ASP A 187 -2.77 -16.00 16.27
N ALA A 188 -1.93 -15.13 16.83
CA ALA A 188 -2.28 -13.78 17.20
C ALA A 188 -2.29 -12.79 16.00
N GLY A 189 -2.13 -13.30 14.78
CA GLY A 189 -2.07 -12.51 13.54
C GLY A 189 -3.43 -11.99 13.09
N LYS A 190 -3.41 -11.26 11.97
CA LYS A 190 -4.63 -10.80 11.30
C LYS A 190 -5.16 -11.91 10.41
N ALA A 191 -6.45 -12.21 10.49
CA ALA A 191 -7.13 -13.17 9.62
C ALA A 191 -6.75 -12.94 8.14
N SER A 192 -6.36 -14.02 7.48
CA SER A 192 -5.87 -14.00 6.12
C SER A 192 -6.24 -15.29 5.40
N LEU A 193 -6.80 -15.17 4.20
CA LEU A 193 -7.23 -16.31 3.39
C LEU A 193 -6.71 -16.16 1.97
N THR A 194 -6.02 -17.20 1.47
CA THR A 194 -5.53 -17.34 0.10
C THR A 194 -5.92 -18.68 -0.46
N ARG A 195 -6.47 -18.72 -1.66
CA ARG A 195 -6.70 -19.95 -2.42
C ARG A 195 -5.60 -20.09 -3.47
N PHE A 196 -4.87 -21.19 -3.41
CA PHE A 196 -3.93 -21.60 -4.44
C PHE A 196 -4.58 -22.65 -5.34
N ARG A 197 -4.45 -22.46 -6.65
CA ARG A 197 -4.91 -23.42 -7.68
C ARG A 197 -3.70 -23.81 -8.52
N LEU A 198 -3.42 -25.09 -8.60
CA LEU A 198 -2.38 -25.63 -9.47
C LEU A 198 -2.75 -25.40 -10.93
N LEU A 199 -1.85 -24.80 -11.68
CA LEU A 199 -1.96 -24.64 -13.13
C LEU A 199 -1.04 -25.63 -13.86
N GLN A 200 0.20 -25.78 -13.34
CA GLN A 200 1.19 -26.68 -13.94
C GLN A 200 2.26 -27.06 -12.92
N SER A 201 2.75 -28.31 -12.99
CA SER A 201 3.90 -28.80 -12.21
C SER A 201 5.13 -28.93 -13.10
N PHE A 202 6.32 -28.68 -12.52
CA PHE A 202 7.62 -28.72 -13.19
C PHE A 202 8.64 -29.47 -12.31
N GLY A 203 8.40 -30.73 -12.05
CA GLY A 203 9.28 -31.53 -11.20
C GLY A 203 9.18 -31.13 -9.72
N ASP A 204 10.08 -30.28 -9.26
CA ASP A 204 10.21 -29.81 -7.88
C ASP A 204 9.57 -28.43 -7.61
N CYS A 205 8.97 -27.82 -8.63
CA CYS A 205 8.26 -26.55 -8.49
C CYS A 205 6.90 -26.56 -9.21
N CYS A 206 6.03 -25.60 -8.88
CA CYS A 206 4.73 -25.50 -9.50
C CYS A 206 4.34 -24.06 -9.85
N TYR A 207 3.57 -23.93 -10.93
CA TYR A 207 2.92 -22.69 -11.35
C TYR A 207 1.48 -22.67 -10.86
N VAL A 208 1.12 -21.65 -10.15
CA VAL A 208 -0.17 -21.56 -9.47
C VAL A 208 -0.86 -20.21 -9.70
N GLU A 209 -2.18 -20.22 -9.69
CA GLU A 209 -3.00 -19.03 -9.47
C GLU A 209 -3.25 -18.89 -7.98
N ALA A 210 -2.94 -17.71 -7.40
CA ALA A 210 -3.27 -17.35 -6.02
C ALA A 210 -4.40 -16.32 -6.01
N GLU A 211 -5.57 -16.68 -5.50
CA GLU A 211 -6.70 -15.78 -5.30
C GLU A 211 -6.70 -15.28 -3.85
N LEU A 212 -6.72 -13.95 -3.69
CA LEU A 212 -6.69 -13.29 -2.37
C LEU A 212 -8.08 -12.86 -1.92
N PHE A 213 -8.57 -13.41 -0.82
CA PHE A 213 -9.80 -12.96 -0.15
C PHE A 213 -9.52 -11.84 0.85
N THR A 214 -8.29 -11.75 1.34
CA THR A 214 -7.78 -10.66 2.18
C THR A 214 -6.58 -10.00 1.48
N GLY A 215 -6.03 -8.91 2.04
CA GLY A 215 -4.90 -8.18 1.45
C GLY A 215 -3.87 -7.80 2.49
N ARG A 216 -3.14 -8.77 3.07
CA ARG A 216 -2.07 -8.49 4.02
C ARG A 216 -0.73 -8.36 3.32
N THR A 217 0.18 -7.64 3.93
CA THR A 217 1.55 -7.50 3.41
C THR A 217 2.19 -8.87 3.22
N HIS A 218 2.79 -9.13 2.06
CA HIS A 218 3.47 -10.37 1.69
C HIS A 218 2.61 -11.65 1.87
N GLN A 219 1.28 -11.52 1.82
CA GLN A 219 0.36 -12.61 2.15
C GLN A 219 0.61 -13.87 1.33
N ILE A 220 0.70 -13.76 -0.01
CA ILE A 220 0.96 -14.93 -0.88
C ILE A 220 2.27 -15.60 -0.49
N ARG A 221 3.33 -14.83 -0.26
CA ARG A 221 4.66 -15.36 0.11
C ARG A 221 4.65 -16.08 1.44
N ALA A 222 3.94 -15.52 2.44
CA ALA A 222 3.83 -16.12 3.76
C ALA A 222 3.00 -17.40 3.75
N HIS A 223 1.87 -17.41 3.00
CA HIS A 223 1.03 -18.59 2.86
C HIS A 223 1.68 -19.68 2.00
N ALA A 224 2.36 -19.32 0.91
CA ALA A 224 3.10 -20.27 0.08
C ALA A 224 4.24 -20.95 0.85
N ARG A 225 4.88 -20.25 1.78
CA ARG A 225 5.91 -20.84 2.66
C ARG A 225 5.33 -21.72 3.76
N HIS A 226 4.06 -21.53 4.10
CA HIS A 226 3.40 -22.26 5.18
C HIS A 226 2.95 -23.65 4.75
N ILE A 227 2.65 -23.84 3.47
CA ILE A 227 2.19 -25.10 2.86
C ILE A 227 3.33 -25.81 2.14
#